data_62ba8702206dc792111fe1e2c3bada64
#
_entry.id   62ba8702206dc792111fe1e2c3bada64
#
_cell.length_a   1.000
_cell.length_b   1.000
_cell.length_c   1.000
_cell.angle_alpha   90.00
_cell.angle_beta   90.00
_cell.angle_gamma   90.00
#
_symmetry.space_group_name_H-M   'P 1'
#
loop_
_entity.id
_entity.type
_entity.pdbx_description
1 polymer ?
#
loop_
_entity_poly.entity_id
_entity_poly.type
_entity_poly.pdbx_seq_one_letter_code
_entity_poly.pdbx_strand_id
1 'polypeptide(L)'
;MKILDDAPVRKAFWRLMPLLVLCYFVAYLDRANVGFAAVHMSHDIGLTASAFGFGAGLFFLTYFLLEVPSNLLLARYGARRWIARIMFTWGAMSGAMAVVTNETGFYTLRLLLGAAEAGFFPGITYFVTLWFPAAYRARIMAFFLCAAPISLSLGGPVSGALLGLDGFLGIPGWRWMFIIEAIPAMGLSIVILRYLTDCPSDAEWLAPDERIELSKRLATDAQQSPASGEQGLFHALFNSRVLLFGVANFAIVVAAYGVSFFLPRIIKEFGLSDLQTGFISAVPYALAAIVLVWWGKRSDARLERRYHTVIPIVFASLGLAAAALLTDPAARTIAFSCAAIGCWAAMPVFWSLCFGNIPRKNAAGAIAVINAIANLGGFTGPSIMGFFRDRTGDFVVGLLVLAGVNLVAAGIVVLVGREPTTPDLHERAMHV
;
A
#
# COMPACT_ATOMS: atom_id res chain seq x y z
N MET A 1 1.29 -25.90 -6.13
CA MET A 1 1.95 -24.60 -5.83
C MET A 1 3.45 -24.90 -5.69
N LYS A 2 4.29 -24.56 -6.72
CA LYS A 2 5.72 -24.96 -6.80
C LYS A 2 6.59 -24.59 -5.57
N ILE A 3 6.17 -23.60 -4.73
CA ILE A 3 6.88 -23.27 -3.47
C ILE A 3 6.84 -24.43 -2.47
N LEU A 4 5.81 -25.27 -2.51
CA LEU A 4 5.65 -26.40 -1.57
C LEU A 4 6.53 -27.61 -1.93
N ASP A 5 7.05 -27.66 -3.15
CA ASP A 5 7.87 -28.77 -3.63
C ASP A 5 9.35 -28.58 -3.28
N ASP A 6 9.79 -27.33 -2.99
CA ASP A 6 11.16 -26.95 -2.65
C ASP A 6 11.28 -26.84 -1.11
N ALA A 7 11.87 -27.83 -0.47
CA ALA A 7 11.88 -27.95 0.99
C ALA A 7 12.54 -26.76 1.72
N PRO A 8 13.76 -26.28 1.34
CA PRO A 8 14.38 -25.11 1.97
C PRO A 8 13.55 -23.84 1.81
N VAL A 9 13.03 -23.59 0.59
CA VAL A 9 12.20 -22.42 0.29
C VAL A 9 10.87 -22.48 1.06
N ARG A 10 10.25 -23.65 1.15
CA ARG A 10 9.02 -23.85 1.93
C ARG A 10 9.22 -23.58 3.42
N LYS A 11 10.31 -24.09 4.01
CA LYS A 11 10.64 -23.81 5.41
C LYS A 11 10.84 -22.31 5.66
N ALA A 12 11.60 -21.64 4.80
CA ALA A 12 11.82 -20.21 4.88
C ALA A 12 10.50 -19.44 4.73
N PHE A 13 9.64 -19.82 3.78
CA PHE A 13 8.35 -19.18 3.55
C PHE A 13 7.46 -19.23 4.80
N TRP A 14 7.22 -20.42 5.35
CA TRP A 14 6.33 -20.57 6.51
C TRP A 14 6.89 -19.99 7.80
N ARG A 15 8.20 -19.85 7.90
CA ARG A 15 8.81 -19.22 9.07
C ARG A 15 8.82 -17.68 8.99
N LEU A 16 9.09 -17.10 7.83
CA LEU A 16 9.34 -15.67 7.71
C LEU A 16 8.10 -14.90 7.23
N MET A 17 7.42 -15.43 6.22
CA MET A 17 6.35 -14.67 5.55
C MET A 17 5.11 -14.40 6.40
N PRO A 18 4.60 -15.30 7.26
CA PRO A 18 3.46 -15.00 8.11
C PRO A 18 3.71 -13.81 9.04
N LEU A 19 4.92 -13.71 9.61
CA LEU A 19 5.31 -12.58 10.46
C LEU A 19 5.35 -11.28 9.64
N LEU A 20 5.97 -11.28 8.47
CA LEU A 20 6.07 -10.10 7.61
C LEU A 20 4.69 -9.65 7.09
N VAL A 21 3.82 -10.61 6.74
CA VAL A 21 2.43 -10.33 6.35
C VAL A 21 1.65 -9.69 7.50
N LEU A 22 1.83 -10.18 8.72
CA LEU A 22 1.22 -9.58 9.91
C LEU A 22 1.75 -8.15 10.17
N CYS A 23 3.05 -7.93 9.98
CA CYS A 23 3.62 -6.58 10.08
C CYS A 23 3.02 -5.62 9.04
N TYR A 24 2.84 -6.08 7.80
CA TYR A 24 2.23 -5.28 6.74
C TYR A 24 0.73 -5.05 6.96
N PHE A 25 0.04 -6.03 7.52
CA PHE A 25 -1.34 -5.89 7.97
C PHE A 25 -1.48 -4.77 8.99
N VAL A 26 -0.62 -4.75 10.03
CA VAL A 26 -0.61 -3.70 11.06
C VAL A 26 -0.26 -2.33 10.46
N ALA A 27 0.64 -2.28 9.47
CA ALA A 27 0.98 -1.05 8.76
C ALA A 27 -0.22 -0.43 8.05
N TYR A 28 -1.02 -1.24 7.37
CA TYR A 28 -2.22 -0.76 6.68
C TYR A 28 -3.38 -0.45 7.62
N LEU A 29 -3.49 -1.15 8.76
CA LEU A 29 -4.41 -0.81 9.83
C LEU A 29 -4.14 0.62 10.33
N ASP A 30 -2.89 0.90 10.63
CA ASP A 30 -2.41 2.19 11.15
C ASP A 30 -2.52 3.33 10.11
N ARG A 31 -2.43 3.03 8.83
CA ARG A 31 -2.71 4.00 7.77
C ARG A 31 -4.20 4.33 7.64
N ALA A 32 -5.06 3.37 7.88
CA ALA A 32 -6.51 3.54 7.77
C ALA A 32 -7.12 4.25 8.98
N ASN A 33 -6.56 4.03 10.18
CA ASN A 33 -7.11 4.49 11.44
C ASN A 33 -7.31 6.02 11.50
N VAL A 34 -6.43 6.79 10.90
CA VAL A 34 -6.56 8.26 10.89
C VAL A 34 -7.84 8.73 10.18
N GLY A 35 -8.32 7.97 9.18
CA GLY A 35 -9.60 8.23 8.51
C GLY A 35 -10.79 7.98 9.43
N PHE A 36 -10.73 6.94 10.28
CA PHE A 36 -11.73 6.66 11.31
C PHE A 36 -11.65 7.67 12.46
N ALA A 37 -10.42 7.99 12.94
CA ALA A 37 -10.21 9.01 13.95
C ALA A 37 -10.81 10.36 13.55
N ALA A 38 -10.68 10.74 12.29
CA ALA A 38 -11.16 12.02 11.76
C ALA A 38 -12.64 12.28 12.01
N VAL A 39 -13.44 11.24 12.20
CA VAL A 39 -14.88 11.35 12.49
C VAL A 39 -15.11 12.19 13.76
N HIS A 40 -14.31 11.95 14.81
CA HIS A 40 -14.41 12.65 16.08
C HIS A 40 -13.25 13.62 16.31
N MET A 41 -12.03 13.21 16.02
CA MET A 41 -10.81 14.00 16.22
C MET A 41 -10.87 15.38 15.56
N SER A 42 -11.43 15.47 14.33
CA SER A 42 -11.50 16.75 13.64
C SER A 42 -12.30 17.80 14.39
N HIS A 43 -13.38 17.39 15.06
CA HIS A 43 -14.18 18.27 15.91
C HIS A 43 -13.42 18.65 17.18
N ASP A 44 -12.81 17.67 17.85
CA ASP A 44 -12.16 17.86 19.16
C ASP A 44 -10.95 18.79 19.11
N ILE A 45 -10.20 18.78 18.00
CA ILE A 45 -8.99 19.59 17.84
C ILE A 45 -9.14 20.72 16.80
N GLY A 46 -10.37 20.95 16.32
CA GLY A 46 -10.71 22.07 15.45
C GLY A 46 -10.16 21.96 14.02
N LEU A 47 -10.02 20.75 13.45
CA LEU A 47 -9.55 20.58 12.07
C LEU A 47 -10.67 20.78 11.05
N THR A 48 -10.43 21.63 10.07
CA THR A 48 -11.24 21.68 8.84
C THR A 48 -11.00 20.43 8.00
N ALA A 49 -11.83 20.16 6.99
CA ALA A 49 -11.59 19.04 6.09
C ALA A 49 -10.32 19.23 5.25
N SER A 50 -9.99 20.48 4.88
CA SER A 50 -8.72 20.82 4.21
C SER A 50 -7.51 20.55 5.10
N ALA A 51 -7.57 21.00 6.35
CA ALA A 51 -6.49 20.76 7.34
C ALA A 51 -6.28 19.27 7.57
N PHE A 52 -7.38 18.51 7.72
CA PHE A 52 -7.29 17.04 7.84
C PHE A 52 -6.68 16.40 6.59
N GLY A 53 -7.19 16.72 5.39
CA GLY A 53 -6.72 16.13 4.14
C GLY A 53 -5.24 16.45 3.86
N PHE A 54 -4.83 17.70 4.11
CA PHE A 54 -3.44 18.12 4.01
C PHE A 54 -2.54 17.38 5.00
N GLY A 55 -2.92 17.35 6.28
CA GLY A 55 -2.17 16.66 7.32
C GLY A 55 -2.08 15.16 7.10
N ALA A 56 -3.17 14.50 6.69
CA ALA A 56 -3.16 13.09 6.32
C ALA A 56 -2.17 12.82 5.18
N GLY A 57 -2.07 13.74 4.22
CA GLY A 57 -1.14 13.68 3.10
C GLY A 57 0.33 13.89 3.48
N LEU A 58 0.64 14.70 4.50
CA LEU A 58 2.02 15.00 4.95
C LEU A 58 2.83 13.73 5.28
N PHE A 59 2.17 12.68 5.72
CA PHE A 59 2.78 11.36 5.90
C PHE A 59 3.51 10.89 4.64
N PHE A 60 2.86 10.98 3.47
CA PHE A 60 3.43 10.49 2.21
C PHE A 60 4.61 11.33 1.73
N LEU A 61 4.64 12.61 2.07
CA LEU A 61 5.74 13.50 1.70
C LEU A 61 7.04 13.08 2.40
N THR A 62 7.02 12.89 3.71
CA THR A 62 8.20 12.45 4.46
C THR A 62 8.54 10.99 4.21
N TYR A 63 7.54 10.14 4.02
CA TYR A 63 7.74 8.75 3.58
C TYR A 63 8.55 8.72 2.28
N PHE A 64 8.13 9.48 1.26
CA PHE A 64 8.84 9.60 -0.02
C PHE A 64 10.27 10.10 0.13
N LEU A 65 10.47 11.20 0.87
CA LEU A 65 11.79 11.81 1.03
C LEU A 65 12.79 10.89 1.73
N LEU A 66 12.33 10.09 2.68
CA LEU A 66 13.20 9.25 3.52
C LEU A 66 13.21 7.78 3.11
N GLU A 67 12.46 7.37 2.10
CA GLU A 67 12.42 5.98 1.60
C GLU A 67 13.81 5.49 1.17
N VAL A 68 14.52 6.26 0.34
CA VAL A 68 15.87 5.90 -0.13
C VAL A 68 16.90 5.92 0.99
N PRO A 69 17.05 7.00 1.79
CA PRO A 69 17.94 7.00 2.94
C PRO A 69 17.71 5.83 3.91
N SER A 70 16.45 5.52 4.21
CA SER A 70 16.09 4.41 5.10
C SER A 70 16.55 3.06 4.55
N ASN A 71 16.42 2.82 3.24
CA ASN A 71 16.88 1.58 2.61
C ASN A 71 18.40 1.44 2.57
N LEU A 72 19.13 2.53 2.40
CA LEU A 72 20.60 2.51 2.52
C LEU A 72 21.04 2.13 3.94
N LEU A 73 20.34 2.65 4.95
CA LEU A 73 20.61 2.29 6.35
C LEU A 73 20.21 0.83 6.64
N LEU A 74 19.13 0.34 6.05
CA LEU A 74 18.72 -1.07 6.15
C LEU A 74 19.82 -2.01 5.60
N ALA A 75 20.39 -1.68 4.43
CA ALA A 75 21.48 -2.45 3.85
C ALA A 75 22.73 -2.45 4.73
N ARG A 76 22.98 -1.35 5.46
CA ARG A 76 24.16 -1.20 6.36
C ARG A 76 23.98 -1.90 7.72
N TYR A 77 22.78 -1.78 8.34
CA TYR A 77 22.54 -2.27 9.71
C TYR A 77 21.89 -3.65 9.78
N GLY A 78 21.51 -4.22 8.63
CA GLY A 78 20.77 -5.47 8.53
C GLY A 78 19.24 -5.28 8.59
N ALA A 79 18.52 -6.13 7.88
CA ALA A 79 17.08 -6.05 7.74
C ALA A 79 16.36 -6.25 9.08
N ARG A 80 16.78 -7.23 9.88
CA ARG A 80 16.20 -7.54 11.19
C ARG A 80 16.17 -6.32 12.11
N ARG A 81 17.31 -5.69 12.32
CA ARG A 81 17.43 -4.54 13.23
C ARG A 81 16.70 -3.32 12.69
N TRP A 82 16.82 -3.09 11.40
CA TRP A 82 16.25 -1.90 10.78
C TRP A 82 14.73 -1.96 10.66
N ILE A 83 14.14 -3.10 10.25
CA ILE A 83 12.69 -3.29 10.21
C ILE A 83 12.10 -3.20 11.63
N ALA A 84 12.76 -3.80 12.63
CA ALA A 84 12.30 -3.68 14.01
C ALA A 84 12.32 -2.22 14.50
N ARG A 85 13.38 -1.46 14.19
CA ARG A 85 13.45 -0.02 14.48
C ARG A 85 12.30 0.74 13.81
N ILE A 86 12.06 0.50 12.53
CA ILE A 86 10.96 1.13 11.79
C ILE A 86 9.64 0.85 12.52
N MET A 87 9.34 -0.40 12.83
CA MET A 87 8.08 -0.77 13.47
C MET A 87 7.91 -0.17 14.87
N PHE A 88 9.00 -0.12 15.66
CA PHE A 88 8.95 0.49 16.99
C PHE A 88 8.71 1.99 16.89
N THR A 89 9.51 2.70 16.08
CA THR A 89 9.41 4.16 15.96
C THR A 89 8.10 4.61 15.34
N TRP A 90 7.62 3.89 14.32
CA TRP A 90 6.32 4.14 13.73
C TRP A 90 5.19 3.87 14.73
N GLY A 91 5.19 2.71 15.44
CA GLY A 91 4.19 2.43 16.46
C GLY A 91 4.16 3.49 17.56
N ALA A 92 5.34 3.97 18.02
CA ALA A 92 5.44 5.06 18.99
C ALA A 92 4.85 6.37 18.46
N MET A 93 5.11 6.73 17.18
CA MET A 93 4.56 7.96 16.57
C MET A 93 3.04 7.83 16.34
N SER A 94 2.54 6.64 15.96
CA SER A 94 1.12 6.38 15.85
C SER A 94 0.42 6.50 17.21
N GLY A 95 0.95 5.86 18.25
CA GLY A 95 0.43 6.01 19.61
C GLY A 95 0.49 7.45 20.12
N ALA A 96 1.51 8.22 19.76
CA ALA A 96 1.63 9.64 20.11
C ALA A 96 0.51 10.50 19.47
N MET A 97 -0.14 10.04 18.39
CA MET A 97 -1.32 10.73 17.87
C MET A 97 -2.42 10.91 18.91
N ALA A 98 -2.50 10.04 19.91
CA ALA A 98 -3.48 10.14 21.00
C ALA A 98 -3.35 11.41 21.86
N VAL A 99 -2.18 12.07 21.87
CA VAL A 99 -1.96 13.30 22.66
C VAL A 99 -2.06 14.59 21.84
N VAL A 100 -2.45 14.48 20.57
CA VAL A 100 -2.67 15.66 19.71
C VAL A 100 -3.81 16.51 20.26
N THR A 101 -3.60 17.82 20.28
CA THR A 101 -4.57 18.82 20.77
C THR A 101 -4.85 19.95 19.79
N ASN A 102 -4.09 20.03 18.70
CA ASN A 102 -4.23 21.10 17.71
C ASN A 102 -3.70 20.67 16.32
N GLU A 103 -3.95 21.49 15.34
CA GLU A 103 -3.55 21.27 13.94
C GLU A 103 -2.04 21.11 13.76
N THR A 104 -1.23 21.94 14.40
CA THR A 104 0.24 21.88 14.32
C THR A 104 0.77 20.55 14.86
N GLY A 105 0.24 20.09 15.98
CA GLY A 105 0.58 18.78 16.56
C GLY A 105 0.21 17.63 15.61
N PHE A 106 -0.95 17.71 15.00
CA PHE A 106 -1.39 16.75 13.98
C PHE A 106 -0.40 16.70 12.81
N TYR A 107 -0.06 17.83 12.21
CA TYR A 107 0.89 17.91 11.10
C TYR A 107 2.27 17.39 11.47
N THR A 108 2.78 17.79 12.63
CA THR A 108 4.10 17.35 13.11
C THR A 108 4.14 15.83 13.25
N LEU A 109 3.15 15.23 13.91
CA LEU A 109 3.13 13.78 14.08
C LEU A 109 2.91 13.03 12.78
N ARG A 110 2.13 13.57 11.84
CA ARG A 110 1.98 12.97 10.49
C ARG A 110 3.31 12.98 9.72
N LEU A 111 4.09 14.05 9.79
CA LEU A 111 5.44 14.11 9.22
C LEU A 111 6.39 13.11 9.89
N LEU A 112 6.39 13.06 11.22
CA LEU A 112 7.24 12.13 11.97
C LEU A 112 6.85 10.66 11.72
N LEU A 113 5.56 10.38 11.61
CA LEU A 113 5.04 9.05 11.32
C LEU A 113 5.49 8.56 9.93
N GLY A 114 5.37 9.42 8.90
CA GLY A 114 5.86 9.12 7.55
C GLY A 114 7.37 8.89 7.53
N ALA A 115 8.13 9.70 8.27
CA ALA A 115 9.57 9.53 8.42
C ALA A 115 9.95 8.23 9.15
N ALA A 116 9.19 7.85 10.17
CA ALA A 116 9.42 6.64 10.95
C ALA A 116 9.11 5.37 10.16
N GLU A 117 8.05 5.37 9.35
CA GLU A 117 7.62 4.22 8.51
C GLU A 117 8.41 4.12 7.20
N ALA A 118 9.09 5.19 6.79
CA ALA A 118 9.83 5.23 5.53
C ALA A 118 10.81 4.05 5.40
N GLY A 119 10.77 3.38 4.23
CA GLY A 119 11.62 2.23 3.95
C GLY A 119 11.07 0.88 4.41
N PHE A 120 9.90 0.81 5.04
CA PHE A 120 9.31 -0.45 5.47
C PHE A 120 9.02 -1.40 4.30
N PHE A 121 8.21 -0.96 3.34
CA PHE A 121 7.84 -1.78 2.18
C PHE A 121 9.04 -2.17 1.30
N PRO A 122 9.90 -1.23 0.86
CA PRO A 122 11.07 -1.60 0.08
C PRO A 122 12.09 -2.39 0.90
N GLY A 123 12.16 -2.18 2.21
CA GLY A 123 12.99 -2.98 3.11
C GLY A 123 12.55 -4.45 3.16
N ILE A 124 11.25 -4.73 3.22
CA ILE A 124 10.73 -6.10 3.13
C ILE A 124 10.95 -6.67 1.72
N THR A 125 10.77 -5.88 0.68
CA THR A 125 11.06 -6.32 -0.69
C THR A 125 12.53 -6.72 -0.83
N TYR A 126 13.45 -5.92 -0.29
CA TYR A 126 14.87 -6.26 -0.24
C TYR A 126 15.12 -7.53 0.59
N PHE A 127 14.52 -7.66 1.77
CA PHE A 127 14.62 -8.86 2.61
C PHE A 127 14.17 -10.13 1.86
N VAL A 128 13.09 -10.05 1.09
CA VAL A 128 12.63 -11.16 0.24
C VAL A 128 13.69 -11.54 -0.79
N THR A 129 14.50 -10.59 -1.29
CA THR A 129 15.60 -10.93 -2.21
C THR A 129 16.77 -11.66 -1.53
N LEU A 130 16.97 -11.43 -0.24
CA LEU A 130 18.01 -12.11 0.54
C LEU A 130 17.65 -13.56 0.91
N TRP A 131 16.35 -13.90 0.88
CA TRP A 131 15.86 -15.20 1.34
C TRP A 131 15.32 -16.10 0.25
N PHE A 132 14.83 -15.52 -0.86
CA PHE A 132 14.10 -16.29 -1.86
C PHE A 132 14.70 -16.15 -3.25
N PRO A 133 14.93 -17.28 -3.94
CA PRO A 133 15.36 -17.28 -5.34
C PRO A 133 14.37 -16.53 -6.25
N ALA A 134 14.88 -15.93 -7.33
CA ALA A 134 14.14 -15.07 -8.25
C ALA A 134 12.85 -15.71 -8.77
N ALA A 135 12.86 -17.02 -9.02
CA ALA A 135 11.70 -17.79 -9.50
C ALA A 135 10.47 -17.76 -8.54
N TYR A 136 10.69 -17.49 -7.25
CA TYR A 136 9.62 -17.49 -6.23
C TYR A 136 9.19 -16.09 -5.79
N ARG A 137 10.03 -15.06 -5.96
CA ARG A 137 9.84 -13.70 -5.42
C ARG A 137 8.48 -13.09 -5.78
N ALA A 138 8.08 -13.19 -7.04
CA ALA A 138 6.81 -12.61 -7.50
C ALA A 138 5.59 -13.19 -6.74
N ARG A 139 5.57 -14.50 -6.52
CA ARG A 139 4.47 -15.17 -5.78
C ARG A 139 4.48 -14.82 -4.30
N ILE A 140 5.67 -14.74 -3.71
CA ILE A 140 5.84 -14.37 -2.30
C ILE A 140 5.39 -12.93 -2.07
N MET A 141 5.78 -12.02 -2.97
CA MET A 141 5.33 -10.62 -2.90
C MET A 141 3.83 -10.47 -3.13
N ALA A 142 3.23 -11.27 -4.04
CA ALA A 142 1.78 -11.26 -4.23
C ALA A 142 1.05 -11.70 -2.95
N PHE A 143 1.54 -12.74 -2.26
CA PHE A 143 1.00 -13.16 -0.97
C PHE A 143 1.14 -12.08 0.11
N PHE A 144 2.29 -11.42 0.17
CA PHE A 144 2.55 -10.32 1.09
C PHE A 144 1.59 -9.14 0.85
N LEU A 145 1.40 -8.74 -0.39
CA LEU A 145 0.55 -7.61 -0.77
C LEU A 145 -0.95 -7.84 -0.50
N CYS A 146 -1.41 -9.09 -0.41
CA CYS A 146 -2.80 -9.38 -0.03
C CYS A 146 -3.15 -8.90 1.38
N ALA A 147 -2.15 -8.67 2.25
CA ALA A 147 -2.39 -8.14 3.59
C ALA A 147 -3.04 -6.75 3.58
N ALA A 148 -2.75 -5.91 2.58
CA ALA A 148 -3.25 -4.55 2.53
C ALA A 148 -4.78 -4.44 2.42
N PRO A 149 -5.45 -5.01 1.40
CA PRO A 149 -6.91 -4.95 1.32
C PRO A 149 -7.60 -5.74 2.44
N ILE A 150 -6.98 -6.81 2.97
CA ILE A 150 -7.48 -7.54 4.13
C ILE A 150 -7.44 -6.65 5.37
N SER A 151 -6.34 -5.92 5.57
CA SER A 151 -6.19 -4.98 6.68
C SER A 151 -7.23 -3.85 6.62
N LEU A 152 -7.43 -3.24 5.43
CA LEU A 152 -8.44 -2.21 5.25
C LEU A 152 -9.87 -2.74 5.52
N SER A 153 -10.13 -3.99 5.16
CA SER A 153 -11.43 -4.62 5.43
C SER A 153 -11.64 -4.92 6.93
N LEU A 154 -10.65 -5.48 7.61
CA LEU A 154 -10.76 -5.80 9.03
C LEU A 154 -10.55 -4.58 9.93
N GLY A 155 -9.79 -3.60 9.46
CA GLY A 155 -9.51 -2.36 10.18
C GLY A 155 -10.75 -1.53 10.47
N GLY A 156 -11.70 -1.48 9.53
CA GLY A 156 -12.95 -0.75 9.72
C GLY A 156 -13.71 -1.16 10.98
N PRO A 157 -14.11 -2.44 11.12
CA PRO A 157 -14.77 -2.93 12.34
C PRO A 157 -13.95 -2.76 13.61
N VAL A 158 -12.61 -2.96 13.54
CA VAL A 158 -11.71 -2.78 14.69
C VAL A 158 -11.69 -1.32 15.13
N SER A 159 -11.39 -0.39 14.22
CA SER A 159 -11.38 1.04 14.53
C SER A 159 -12.75 1.55 14.98
N GLY A 160 -13.84 1.09 14.34
CA GLY A 160 -15.22 1.41 14.76
C GLY A 160 -15.57 0.92 16.16
N ALA A 161 -15.12 -0.27 16.54
CA ALA A 161 -15.30 -0.79 17.90
C ALA A 161 -14.49 0.01 18.93
N LEU A 162 -13.25 0.39 18.60
CA LEU A 162 -12.39 1.17 19.48
C LEU A 162 -12.89 2.61 19.67
N LEU A 163 -13.46 3.22 18.64
CA LEU A 163 -14.17 4.51 18.79
C LEU A 163 -15.32 4.43 19.79
N GLY A 164 -15.97 3.26 19.93
CA GLY A 164 -17.00 3.02 20.93
C GLY A 164 -16.52 3.08 22.40
N LEU A 165 -15.19 3.15 22.64
CA LEU A 165 -14.63 3.40 23.97
C LEU A 165 -14.70 4.88 24.39
N ASP A 166 -15.44 5.70 23.66
CA ASP A 166 -15.56 7.13 23.92
C ASP A 166 -16.05 7.39 25.36
N GLY A 167 -15.34 8.28 26.08
CA GLY A 167 -15.60 8.58 27.50
C GLY A 167 -15.04 7.55 28.50
N PHE A 168 -14.50 6.40 28.06
CA PHE A 168 -13.85 5.47 28.99
C PHE A 168 -12.62 6.09 29.63
N LEU A 169 -12.58 6.12 30.97
CA LEU A 169 -11.59 6.84 31.78
C LEU A 169 -11.50 8.36 31.47
N GLY A 170 -12.55 8.95 30.92
CA GLY A 170 -12.56 10.37 30.54
C GLY A 170 -11.76 10.68 29.27
N ILE A 171 -11.37 9.66 28.50
CA ILE A 171 -10.54 9.80 27.30
C ILE A 171 -11.44 9.59 26.05
N PRO A 172 -11.34 10.47 25.03
CA PRO A 172 -12.05 10.28 23.75
C PRO A 172 -11.71 8.96 23.05
N GLY A 173 -12.69 8.32 22.40
CA GLY A 173 -12.54 7.02 21.77
C GLY A 173 -11.46 6.98 20.69
N TRP A 174 -11.28 8.06 19.92
CA TRP A 174 -10.23 8.16 18.90
C TRP A 174 -8.80 8.12 19.49
N ARG A 175 -8.62 8.60 20.73
CA ARG A 175 -7.32 8.48 21.43
C ARG A 175 -7.05 7.05 21.85
N TRP A 176 -8.07 6.35 22.36
CA TRP A 176 -7.97 4.92 22.66
C TRP A 176 -7.61 4.10 21.43
N MET A 177 -8.23 4.41 20.29
CA MET A 177 -7.92 3.74 19.02
C MET A 177 -6.43 3.84 18.68
N PHE A 178 -5.83 5.05 18.70
CA PHE A 178 -4.40 5.21 18.42
C PHE A 178 -3.50 4.49 19.45
N ILE A 179 -3.85 4.52 20.73
CA ILE A 179 -3.09 3.83 21.79
C ILE A 179 -3.11 2.32 21.55
N ILE A 180 -4.29 1.74 21.33
CA ILE A 180 -4.45 0.30 21.23
C ILE A 180 -3.88 -0.23 19.92
N GLU A 181 -4.09 0.45 18.81
CA GLU A 181 -3.57 0.03 17.49
C GLU A 181 -2.05 0.20 17.36
N ALA A 182 -1.40 1.05 18.16
CA ALA A 182 0.05 1.18 18.23
C ALA A 182 0.73 -0.03 18.90
N ILE A 183 0.07 -0.68 19.86
CA ILE A 183 0.63 -1.79 20.64
C ILE A 183 1.10 -2.96 19.76
N PRO A 184 0.32 -3.44 18.77
CA PRO A 184 0.76 -4.50 17.88
C PRO A 184 2.05 -4.16 17.12
N ALA A 185 2.20 -2.94 16.60
CA ALA A 185 3.40 -2.52 15.89
C ALA A 185 4.64 -2.57 16.79
N MET A 186 4.54 -2.02 18.01
CA MET A 186 5.62 -2.06 19.00
C MET A 186 5.93 -3.48 19.47
N GLY A 187 4.91 -4.29 19.72
CA GLY A 187 5.08 -5.68 20.12
C GLY A 187 5.75 -6.53 19.03
N LEU A 188 5.31 -6.36 17.78
CA LEU A 188 5.92 -7.07 16.64
C LEU A 188 7.37 -6.63 16.39
N SER A 189 7.77 -5.41 16.73
CA SER A 189 9.18 -4.99 16.63
C SER A 189 10.08 -5.88 17.50
N ILE A 190 9.64 -6.23 18.70
CA ILE A 190 10.36 -7.13 19.62
C ILE A 190 10.40 -8.57 19.06
N VAL A 191 9.27 -9.01 18.47
CA VAL A 191 9.19 -10.33 17.83
C VAL A 191 10.17 -10.40 16.66
N ILE A 192 10.23 -9.36 15.81
CA ILE A 192 11.18 -9.28 14.69
C ILE A 192 12.62 -9.40 15.19
N LEU A 193 13.01 -8.65 16.22
CA LEU A 193 14.36 -8.70 16.77
C LEU A 193 14.77 -10.10 17.26
N ARG A 194 13.81 -10.90 17.72
CA ARG A 194 14.08 -12.24 18.27
C ARG A 194 13.92 -13.35 17.24
N TYR A 195 13.06 -13.17 16.27
CA TYR A 195 12.61 -14.26 15.38
C TYR A 195 13.16 -14.16 13.96
N LEU A 196 13.36 -12.92 13.45
CA LEU A 196 13.85 -12.73 12.09
C LEU A 196 15.36 -12.98 12.03
N THR A 197 15.82 -13.60 10.93
CA THR A 197 17.24 -13.80 10.63
C THR A 197 17.58 -13.03 9.36
N ASP A 198 18.74 -12.39 9.31
CA ASP A 198 19.08 -11.50 8.17
C ASP A 198 19.33 -12.27 6.87
N CYS A 199 19.96 -13.43 6.92
CA CYS A 199 20.28 -14.24 5.74
C CYS A 199 20.23 -15.75 6.06
N PRO A 200 20.16 -16.61 5.02
CA PRO A 200 20.11 -18.06 5.20
C PRO A 200 21.33 -18.65 5.92
N SER A 201 22.53 -18.07 5.77
CA SER A 201 23.75 -18.53 6.45
C SER A 201 23.64 -18.51 7.96
N ASP A 202 22.89 -17.57 8.51
CA ASP A 202 22.72 -17.35 9.94
C ASP A 202 21.52 -18.11 10.54
N ALA A 203 20.81 -18.88 9.69
CA ALA A 203 19.56 -19.54 10.04
C ALA A 203 19.78 -20.90 10.71
N GLU A 204 19.94 -20.95 12.02
CA GLU A 204 20.14 -22.19 12.79
C GLU A 204 18.98 -23.18 12.67
N TRP A 205 17.79 -22.71 12.29
CA TRP A 205 16.59 -23.53 12.07
C TRP A 205 16.54 -24.25 10.70
N LEU A 206 17.49 -23.97 9.79
CA LEU A 206 17.72 -24.73 8.56
C LEU A 206 18.82 -25.77 8.80
N ALA A 207 18.72 -26.93 8.14
CA ALA A 207 19.81 -27.90 8.13
C ALA A 207 21.04 -27.32 7.43
N PRO A 208 22.28 -27.75 7.79
CA PRO A 208 23.50 -27.19 7.21
C PRO A 208 23.57 -27.27 5.69
N ASP A 209 23.13 -28.39 5.11
CA ASP A 209 23.03 -28.60 3.67
C ASP A 209 22.00 -27.69 3.01
N GLU A 210 20.82 -27.49 3.63
CA GLU A 210 19.79 -26.56 3.16
C GLU A 210 20.29 -25.11 3.16
N ARG A 211 21.08 -24.70 4.17
CA ARG A 211 21.70 -23.35 4.21
C ARG A 211 22.67 -23.14 3.07
N ILE A 212 23.55 -24.12 2.83
CA ILE A 212 24.54 -24.06 1.77
C ILE A 212 23.85 -24.00 0.39
N GLU A 213 22.86 -24.87 0.18
CA GLU A 213 22.13 -24.95 -1.07
C GLU A 213 21.39 -23.64 -1.36
N LEU A 214 20.63 -23.12 -0.39
CA LEU A 214 19.87 -21.89 -0.56
C LEU A 214 20.80 -20.69 -0.78
N SER A 215 21.88 -20.57 -0.03
CA SER A 215 22.88 -19.51 -0.19
C SER A 215 23.55 -19.56 -1.56
N LYS A 216 23.88 -20.74 -2.08
CA LYS A 216 24.45 -20.92 -3.41
C LYS A 216 23.50 -20.49 -4.52
N ARG A 217 22.22 -20.85 -4.44
CA ARG A 217 21.18 -20.42 -5.39
C ARG A 217 21.02 -18.91 -5.40
N LEU A 218 20.99 -18.27 -4.24
CA LEU A 218 20.87 -16.83 -4.10
C LEU A 218 22.10 -16.08 -4.66
N ALA A 219 23.30 -16.61 -4.44
CA ALA A 219 24.52 -16.07 -5.01
C ALA A 219 24.54 -16.16 -6.55
N THR A 220 24.05 -17.27 -7.12
CA THR A 220 23.91 -17.42 -8.58
C THR A 220 22.92 -16.42 -9.16
N ASP A 221 21.75 -16.24 -8.52
CA ASP A 221 20.77 -15.24 -8.92
C ASP A 221 21.32 -13.81 -8.86
N ALA A 222 22.10 -13.49 -7.82
CA ALA A 222 22.72 -12.17 -7.68
C ALA A 222 23.73 -11.90 -8.80
N GLN A 223 24.51 -12.88 -9.22
CA GLN A 223 25.45 -12.74 -10.34
C GLN A 223 24.76 -12.57 -11.69
N GLN A 224 23.58 -13.16 -11.87
CA GLN A 224 22.77 -13.06 -13.09
C GLN A 224 21.92 -11.79 -13.15
N SER A 225 21.76 -11.10 -12.02
CA SER A 225 21.03 -9.83 -11.98
C SER A 225 21.93 -8.70 -12.46
N PRO A 226 21.54 -7.94 -13.50
CA PRO A 226 22.32 -6.78 -13.93
C PRO A 226 22.42 -5.79 -12.77
N ALA A 227 23.64 -5.37 -12.46
CA ALA A 227 23.89 -4.35 -11.45
C ALA A 227 23.05 -3.10 -11.77
N SER A 228 22.13 -2.76 -10.89
CA SER A 228 21.32 -1.54 -10.99
C SER A 228 22.22 -0.36 -10.60
N GLY A 229 23.08 0.09 -11.51
CA GLY A 229 23.94 1.25 -11.29
C GLY A 229 23.13 2.55 -11.33
N GLU A 230 23.72 3.63 -10.81
CA GLU A 230 23.18 5.01 -10.85
C GLU A 230 22.74 5.42 -12.27
N GLN A 231 23.41 4.89 -13.31
CA GLN A 231 23.03 5.07 -14.71
C GLN A 231 21.60 4.58 -15.03
N GLY A 232 21.10 3.53 -14.36
CA GLY A 232 19.73 3.04 -14.55
C GLY A 232 18.68 4.00 -14.01
N LEU A 233 18.93 4.65 -12.89
CA LEU A 233 18.03 5.64 -12.30
C LEU A 233 17.97 6.92 -13.14
N PHE A 234 19.13 7.43 -13.58
CA PHE A 234 19.19 8.60 -14.46
C PHE A 234 18.45 8.38 -15.79
N HIS A 235 18.66 7.23 -16.42
CA HIS A 235 17.91 6.88 -17.63
C HIS A 235 16.40 6.76 -17.39
N ALA A 236 15.98 6.29 -16.24
CA ALA A 236 14.56 6.17 -15.89
C ALA A 236 13.91 7.54 -15.69
N LEU A 237 14.60 8.50 -15.05
CA LEU A 237 14.10 9.86 -14.81
C LEU A 237 13.85 10.65 -16.11
N PHE A 238 14.55 10.35 -17.19
CA PHE A 238 14.38 11.01 -18.49
C PHE A 238 13.59 10.17 -19.51
N ASN A 239 13.13 8.98 -19.12
CA ASN A 239 12.34 8.14 -20.01
C ASN A 239 10.88 8.51 -19.94
N SER A 240 10.34 9.11 -21.01
CA SER A 240 8.95 9.58 -21.09
C SER A 240 7.93 8.48 -20.78
N ARG A 241 8.20 7.23 -21.17
CA ARG A 241 7.31 6.10 -20.89
C ARG A 241 7.28 5.78 -19.39
N VAL A 242 8.44 5.82 -18.72
CA VAL A 242 8.52 5.60 -17.26
C VAL A 242 7.79 6.71 -16.52
N LEU A 243 7.97 7.96 -16.94
CA LEU A 243 7.27 9.10 -16.36
C LEU A 243 5.75 9.01 -16.56
N LEU A 244 5.29 8.61 -17.75
CA LEU A 244 3.86 8.43 -18.02
C LEU A 244 3.26 7.29 -17.19
N PHE A 245 3.94 6.16 -17.01
CA PHE A 245 3.51 5.14 -16.07
C PHE A 245 3.51 5.66 -14.63
N GLY A 246 4.48 6.49 -14.25
CA GLY A 246 4.50 7.17 -12.96
C GLY A 246 3.26 8.06 -12.75
N VAL A 247 2.92 8.87 -13.74
CA VAL A 247 1.71 9.73 -13.71
C VAL A 247 0.42 8.90 -13.69
N ALA A 248 0.36 7.79 -14.43
CA ALA A 248 -0.79 6.89 -14.38
C ALA A 248 -0.95 6.27 -12.98
N ASN A 249 0.14 5.78 -12.39
CA ASN A 249 0.10 5.22 -11.04
C ASN A 249 -0.23 6.29 -9.98
N PHE A 250 0.34 7.49 -10.10
CA PHE A 250 -0.03 8.65 -9.28
C PHE A 250 -1.55 8.89 -9.31
N ALA A 251 -2.17 8.92 -10.48
CA ALA A 251 -3.59 9.17 -10.62
C ALA A 251 -4.45 8.06 -9.97
N ILE A 252 -4.05 6.77 -10.09
CA ILE A 252 -4.70 5.65 -9.40
C ILE A 252 -4.58 5.82 -7.88
N VAL A 253 -3.40 6.18 -7.38
CA VAL A 253 -3.12 6.37 -5.96
C VAL A 253 -3.87 7.57 -5.39
N VAL A 254 -3.98 8.68 -6.16
CA VAL A 254 -4.82 9.85 -5.81
C VAL A 254 -6.25 9.41 -5.52
N ALA A 255 -6.86 8.64 -6.41
CA ALA A 255 -8.23 8.16 -6.24
C ALA A 255 -8.35 7.22 -5.03
N ALA A 256 -7.43 6.25 -4.90
CA ALA A 256 -7.46 5.26 -3.84
C ALA A 256 -7.35 5.89 -2.44
N TYR A 257 -6.36 6.74 -2.20
CA TYR A 257 -6.17 7.37 -0.88
C TYR A 257 -7.12 8.55 -0.63
N GLY A 258 -7.52 9.28 -1.68
CA GLY A 258 -8.54 10.30 -1.55
C GLY A 258 -9.85 9.75 -0.96
N VAL A 259 -10.27 8.60 -1.45
CA VAL A 259 -11.45 7.90 -0.90
C VAL A 259 -11.14 7.30 0.47
N SER A 260 -10.04 6.56 0.60
CA SER A 260 -9.73 5.76 1.80
C SER A 260 -9.75 6.59 3.09
N PHE A 261 -9.20 7.80 3.06
CA PHE A 261 -9.15 8.66 4.26
C PHE A 261 -10.49 9.34 4.59
N PHE A 262 -11.35 9.56 3.60
CA PHE A 262 -12.63 10.23 3.82
C PHE A 262 -13.83 9.27 3.86
N LEU A 263 -13.67 8.02 3.44
CA LEU A 263 -14.77 7.04 3.38
C LEU A 263 -15.49 6.86 4.73
N PRO A 264 -14.80 6.69 5.88
CA PRO A 264 -15.49 6.57 7.17
C PRO A 264 -16.34 7.81 7.49
N ARG A 265 -15.83 9.00 7.18
CA ARG A 265 -16.55 10.26 7.41
C ARG A 265 -17.78 10.39 6.51
N ILE A 266 -17.65 10.00 5.23
CA ILE A 266 -18.79 10.01 4.28
C ILE A 266 -19.87 9.03 4.73
N ILE A 267 -19.48 7.82 5.17
CA ILE A 267 -20.43 6.80 5.66
C ILE A 267 -21.05 7.22 6.98
N LYS A 268 -20.34 7.92 7.85
CA LYS A 268 -20.87 8.45 9.11
C LYS A 268 -21.98 9.47 8.88
N GLU A 269 -21.96 10.22 7.76
CA GLU A 269 -23.03 11.15 7.38
C GLU A 269 -24.38 10.44 7.15
N PHE A 270 -24.39 9.10 7.01
CA PHE A 270 -25.65 8.31 6.94
C PHE A 270 -26.35 8.14 8.29
N GLY A 271 -25.83 8.73 9.38
CA GLY A 271 -26.41 8.66 10.72
C GLY A 271 -26.14 7.35 11.46
N LEU A 272 -25.13 6.60 11.03
CA LEU A 272 -24.76 5.30 11.59
C LEU A 272 -23.93 5.43 12.87
N SER A 273 -23.95 4.40 13.73
CA SER A 273 -23.03 4.28 14.86
C SER A 273 -21.57 4.09 14.35
N ASP A 274 -20.57 4.31 15.21
CA ASP A 274 -19.18 4.13 14.83
C ASP A 274 -18.87 2.69 14.41
N LEU A 275 -19.40 1.71 15.12
CA LEU A 275 -19.26 0.30 14.78
C LEU A 275 -19.91 -0.03 13.42
N GLN A 276 -21.12 0.47 13.16
CA GLN A 276 -21.78 0.30 11.86
C GLN A 276 -21.01 0.98 10.74
N THR A 277 -20.50 2.18 10.98
CA THR A 277 -19.62 2.91 10.05
C THR A 277 -18.38 2.07 9.72
N GLY A 278 -17.77 1.44 10.73
CA GLY A 278 -16.65 0.54 10.56
C GLY A 278 -16.97 -0.66 9.66
N PHE A 279 -18.08 -1.36 9.93
CA PHE A 279 -18.50 -2.51 9.12
C PHE A 279 -18.84 -2.13 7.68
N ILE A 280 -19.56 -1.04 7.46
CA ILE A 280 -19.94 -0.61 6.11
C ILE A 280 -18.71 -0.12 5.34
N SER A 281 -17.78 0.59 5.99
CA SER A 281 -16.52 1.01 5.38
C SER A 281 -15.62 -0.18 5.00
N ALA A 282 -15.77 -1.33 5.64
CA ALA A 282 -15.03 -2.54 5.33
C ALA A 282 -15.50 -3.22 4.03
N VAL A 283 -16.79 -3.12 3.69
CA VAL A 283 -17.40 -3.83 2.56
C VAL A 283 -16.68 -3.55 1.23
N PRO A 284 -16.39 -2.29 0.84
CA PRO A 284 -15.67 -2.00 -0.39
C PRO A 284 -14.32 -2.73 -0.49
N TYR A 285 -13.56 -2.79 0.60
CA TYR A 285 -12.22 -3.39 0.61
C TYR A 285 -12.27 -4.91 0.68
N ALA A 286 -13.27 -5.50 1.36
CA ALA A 286 -13.50 -6.94 1.35
C ALA A 286 -13.78 -7.45 -0.08
N LEU A 287 -14.66 -6.77 -0.80
CA LEU A 287 -14.97 -7.08 -2.19
C LEU A 287 -13.74 -6.87 -3.09
N ALA A 288 -13.01 -5.78 -2.87
CA ALA A 288 -11.79 -5.50 -3.61
C ALA A 288 -10.72 -6.59 -3.43
N ALA A 289 -10.55 -7.12 -2.21
CA ALA A 289 -9.61 -8.20 -1.93
C ALA A 289 -9.92 -9.48 -2.72
N ILE A 290 -11.19 -9.82 -2.84
CA ILE A 290 -11.65 -11.01 -3.60
C ILE A 290 -11.41 -10.80 -5.10
N VAL A 291 -11.87 -9.66 -5.62
CA VAL A 291 -11.84 -9.37 -7.06
C VAL A 291 -10.40 -9.16 -7.57
N LEU A 292 -9.52 -8.54 -6.78
CA LEU A 292 -8.10 -8.36 -7.12
C LEU A 292 -7.42 -9.70 -7.47
N VAL A 293 -7.65 -10.76 -6.68
CA VAL A 293 -7.05 -12.08 -6.94
C VAL A 293 -7.65 -12.72 -8.19
N TRP A 294 -8.96 -12.65 -8.34
CA TRP A 294 -9.64 -13.20 -9.51
C TRP A 294 -9.25 -12.48 -10.80
N TRP A 295 -9.21 -11.16 -10.78
CA TRP A 295 -8.86 -10.33 -11.92
C TRP A 295 -7.40 -10.52 -12.36
N GLY A 296 -6.49 -10.62 -11.42
CA GLY A 296 -5.09 -10.93 -11.68
C GLY A 296 -4.92 -12.28 -12.38
N LYS A 297 -5.57 -13.34 -11.88
CA LYS A 297 -5.57 -14.66 -12.52
C LYS A 297 -6.16 -14.64 -13.92
N ARG A 298 -7.22 -13.86 -14.13
CA ARG A 298 -7.85 -13.70 -15.46
C ARG A 298 -6.91 -13.02 -16.46
N SER A 299 -6.21 -11.97 -16.03
CA SER A 299 -5.19 -11.28 -16.83
C SER A 299 -4.04 -12.23 -17.20
N ASP A 300 -3.57 -13.05 -16.22
CA ASP A 300 -2.52 -14.06 -16.45
C ASP A 300 -2.96 -15.11 -17.47
N ALA A 301 -4.18 -15.62 -17.35
CA ALA A 301 -4.70 -16.64 -18.26
C ALA A 301 -4.89 -16.14 -19.69
N ARG A 302 -5.15 -14.84 -19.88
CA ARG A 302 -5.34 -14.23 -21.20
C ARG A 302 -4.07 -13.62 -21.79
N LEU A 303 -2.99 -13.54 -20.98
CA LEU A 303 -1.72 -12.88 -21.33
C LEU A 303 -1.93 -11.42 -21.79
N GLU A 304 -3.03 -10.79 -21.38
CA GLU A 304 -3.41 -9.43 -21.72
C GLU A 304 -3.31 -8.54 -20.47
N ARG A 305 -2.55 -7.46 -20.54
CA ARG A 305 -2.27 -6.57 -19.41
C ARG A 305 -2.87 -5.18 -19.57
N ARG A 306 -2.92 -4.68 -20.79
CA ARG A 306 -3.34 -3.31 -21.09
C ARG A 306 -4.79 -3.08 -20.72
N TYR A 307 -5.72 -3.83 -21.31
CA TYR A 307 -7.14 -3.66 -21.05
C TYR A 307 -7.54 -4.20 -19.68
N HIS A 308 -6.84 -5.22 -19.15
CA HIS A 308 -7.04 -5.64 -17.76
C HIS A 308 -6.55 -4.60 -16.74
N THR A 309 -5.78 -3.59 -17.13
CA THR A 309 -5.48 -2.40 -16.32
C THR A 309 -6.51 -1.30 -16.56
N VAL A 310 -6.87 -1.01 -17.80
CA VAL A 310 -7.78 0.09 -18.17
C VAL A 310 -9.20 -0.14 -17.67
N ILE A 311 -9.75 -1.34 -17.85
CA ILE A 311 -11.15 -1.65 -17.47
C ILE A 311 -11.40 -1.40 -15.98
N PRO A 312 -10.59 -1.91 -15.04
CA PRO A 312 -10.78 -1.61 -13.63
C PRO A 312 -10.64 -0.11 -13.30
N ILE A 313 -9.72 0.61 -13.93
CA ILE A 313 -9.56 2.06 -13.71
C ILE A 313 -10.82 2.81 -14.14
N VAL A 314 -11.37 2.50 -15.33
CA VAL A 314 -12.62 3.11 -15.80
C VAL A 314 -13.78 2.72 -14.87
N PHE A 315 -13.86 1.46 -14.45
CA PHE A 315 -14.87 1.00 -13.51
C PHE A 315 -14.78 1.75 -12.16
N ALA A 316 -13.56 1.98 -11.65
CA ALA A 316 -13.36 2.80 -10.46
C ALA A 316 -13.83 4.24 -10.66
N SER A 317 -13.54 4.84 -11.81
CA SER A 317 -13.94 6.22 -12.12
C SER A 317 -15.47 6.37 -12.20
N LEU A 318 -16.15 5.38 -12.82
CA LEU A 318 -17.61 5.33 -12.84
C LEU A 318 -18.19 5.14 -11.44
N GLY A 319 -17.58 4.30 -10.61
CA GLY A 319 -17.94 4.11 -9.21
C GLY A 319 -17.81 5.42 -8.40
N LEU A 320 -16.72 6.16 -8.58
CA LEU A 320 -16.51 7.47 -7.92
C LEU A 320 -17.54 8.50 -8.36
N ALA A 321 -17.81 8.60 -9.66
CA ALA A 321 -18.82 9.50 -10.19
C ALA A 321 -20.22 9.14 -9.70
N ALA A 322 -20.56 7.85 -9.67
CA ALA A 322 -21.83 7.39 -9.12
C ALA A 322 -21.94 7.69 -7.60
N ALA A 323 -20.87 7.45 -6.82
CA ALA A 323 -20.84 7.79 -5.39
C ALA A 323 -20.99 9.29 -5.12
N ALA A 324 -20.56 10.15 -6.05
CA ALA A 324 -20.76 11.59 -5.98
C ALA A 324 -22.22 12.00 -6.18
N LEU A 325 -22.92 11.34 -7.10
CA LEU A 325 -24.25 11.74 -7.55
C LEU A 325 -25.40 11.04 -6.82
N LEU A 326 -25.13 9.86 -6.26
CA LEU A 326 -26.13 9.09 -5.52
C LEU A 326 -26.31 9.62 -4.10
N THR A 327 -27.56 9.69 -3.64
CA THR A 327 -27.92 10.14 -2.28
C THR A 327 -28.34 8.99 -1.38
N ASP A 328 -28.84 7.89 -1.95
CA ASP A 328 -29.23 6.70 -1.18
C ASP A 328 -27.98 6.03 -0.56
N PRO A 329 -27.95 5.79 0.77
CA PRO A 329 -26.78 5.22 1.46
C PRO A 329 -26.33 3.87 0.91
N ALA A 330 -27.28 2.97 0.57
CA ALA A 330 -26.96 1.63 0.06
C ALA A 330 -26.35 1.73 -1.37
N ALA A 331 -26.98 2.48 -2.25
CA ALA A 331 -26.49 2.70 -3.61
C ALA A 331 -25.11 3.40 -3.61
N ARG A 332 -24.91 4.35 -2.70
CA ARG A 332 -23.63 5.05 -2.53
C ARG A 332 -22.51 4.12 -2.03
N THR A 333 -22.83 3.23 -1.11
CA THR A 333 -21.90 2.19 -0.62
C THR A 333 -21.53 1.21 -1.74
N ILE A 334 -22.49 0.80 -2.57
CA ILE A 334 -22.22 -0.03 -3.76
C ILE A 334 -21.29 0.72 -4.73
N ALA A 335 -21.52 2.00 -4.97
CA ALA A 335 -20.67 2.82 -5.83
C ALA A 335 -19.24 2.95 -5.30
N PHE A 336 -19.06 3.13 -3.98
CA PHE A 336 -17.73 3.08 -3.35
C PHE A 336 -17.08 1.69 -3.45
N SER A 337 -17.89 0.62 -3.41
CA SER A 337 -17.38 -0.74 -3.62
C SER A 337 -16.86 -0.92 -5.05
N CYS A 338 -17.57 -0.40 -6.05
CA CYS A 338 -17.08 -0.37 -7.43
C CYS A 338 -15.76 0.42 -7.57
N ALA A 339 -15.67 1.57 -6.89
CA ALA A 339 -14.45 2.39 -6.88
C ALA A 339 -13.27 1.63 -6.26
N ALA A 340 -13.45 1.02 -5.09
CA ALA A 340 -12.41 0.26 -4.40
C ALA A 340 -11.98 -0.97 -5.23
N ILE A 341 -12.94 -1.75 -5.73
CA ILE A 341 -12.67 -2.90 -6.60
C ILE A 341 -11.79 -2.48 -7.79
N GLY A 342 -12.16 -1.40 -8.48
CA GLY A 342 -11.43 -0.95 -9.66
C GLY A 342 -10.01 -0.49 -9.33
N CYS A 343 -9.82 0.33 -8.31
CA CYS A 343 -8.49 0.80 -7.89
C CYS A 343 -7.58 -0.38 -7.48
N TRP A 344 -8.06 -1.30 -6.67
CA TRP A 344 -7.25 -2.42 -6.18
C TRP A 344 -7.01 -3.50 -7.23
N ALA A 345 -8.00 -3.83 -8.06
CA ALA A 345 -7.83 -4.83 -9.12
C ALA A 345 -6.88 -4.36 -10.25
N ALA A 346 -6.79 -3.06 -10.49
CA ALA A 346 -5.87 -2.49 -11.48
C ALA A 346 -4.39 -2.67 -11.08
N MET A 347 -4.06 -2.55 -9.78
CA MET A 347 -2.68 -2.44 -9.29
C MET A 347 -1.75 -3.61 -9.68
N PRO A 348 -2.07 -4.89 -9.42
CA PRO A 348 -1.17 -5.99 -9.78
C PRO A 348 -0.96 -6.12 -11.29
N VAL A 349 -2.01 -5.84 -12.07
CA VAL A 349 -1.95 -5.90 -13.53
C VAL A 349 -1.16 -4.73 -14.09
N PHE A 350 -1.33 -3.53 -13.53
CA PHE A 350 -0.53 -2.34 -13.86
C PHE A 350 0.97 -2.59 -13.67
N TRP A 351 1.38 -3.15 -12.52
CA TRP A 351 2.79 -3.47 -12.30
C TRP A 351 3.29 -4.53 -13.28
N SER A 352 2.48 -5.54 -13.60
CA SER A 352 2.82 -6.54 -14.63
C SER A 352 2.98 -5.91 -16.02
N LEU A 353 2.13 -4.92 -16.36
CA LEU A 353 2.25 -4.15 -17.60
C LEU A 353 3.54 -3.33 -17.63
N CYS A 354 3.88 -2.66 -16.53
CA CYS A 354 5.14 -1.90 -16.40
C CYS A 354 6.36 -2.80 -16.63
N PHE A 355 6.42 -3.97 -15.97
CA PHE A 355 7.51 -4.93 -16.16
C PHE A 355 7.63 -5.45 -17.60
N GLY A 356 6.51 -5.60 -18.30
CA GLY A 356 6.50 -6.01 -19.70
C GLY A 356 7.01 -4.94 -20.68
N ASN A 357 6.89 -3.66 -20.29
CA ASN A 357 7.21 -2.51 -21.14
C ASN A 357 8.58 -1.85 -20.85
N ILE A 358 9.26 -2.28 -19.80
CA ILE A 358 10.53 -1.70 -19.36
C ILE A 358 11.64 -2.74 -19.54
N PRO A 359 12.76 -2.40 -20.22
CA PRO A 359 13.91 -3.30 -20.36
C PRO A 359 14.45 -3.74 -19.00
N ARG A 360 14.76 -5.03 -18.85
CA ARG A 360 15.24 -5.62 -17.58
C ARG A 360 16.40 -4.86 -16.95
N LYS A 361 17.36 -4.38 -17.76
CA LYS A 361 18.52 -3.60 -17.30
C LYS A 361 18.15 -2.28 -16.60
N ASN A 362 16.98 -1.70 -16.88
CA ASN A 362 16.52 -0.42 -16.34
C ASN A 362 15.35 -0.60 -15.36
N ALA A 363 14.88 -1.83 -15.13
CA ALA A 363 13.65 -2.11 -14.41
C ALA A 363 13.66 -1.57 -12.97
N ALA A 364 14.74 -1.76 -12.23
CA ALA A 364 14.84 -1.32 -10.84
C ALA A 364 14.73 0.21 -10.69
N GLY A 365 15.48 0.97 -11.52
CA GLY A 365 15.39 2.44 -11.53
C GLY A 365 14.01 2.94 -11.96
N ALA A 366 13.42 2.30 -12.98
CA ALA A 366 12.09 2.68 -13.46
C ALA A 366 10.99 2.41 -12.41
N ILE A 367 11.04 1.27 -11.73
CA ILE A 367 10.09 0.94 -10.64
C ILE A 367 10.21 1.98 -9.51
N ALA A 368 11.44 2.33 -9.14
CA ALA A 368 11.68 3.34 -8.10
C ALA A 368 11.07 4.69 -8.49
N VAL A 369 11.27 5.16 -9.74
CA VAL A 369 10.70 6.42 -10.24
C VAL A 369 9.18 6.36 -10.28
N ILE A 370 8.60 5.29 -10.82
CA ILE A 370 7.13 5.11 -10.89
C ILE A 370 6.52 5.12 -9.48
N ASN A 371 7.11 4.40 -8.54
CA ASN A 371 6.63 4.34 -7.15
C ASN A 371 6.79 5.69 -6.43
N ALA A 372 7.89 6.38 -6.65
CA ALA A 372 8.16 7.68 -6.09
C ALA A 372 7.11 8.73 -6.52
N ILE A 373 6.81 8.79 -7.82
CA ILE A 373 5.76 9.66 -8.36
C ILE A 373 4.38 9.26 -7.78
N ALA A 374 4.09 7.96 -7.71
CA ALA A 374 2.83 7.46 -7.19
C ALA A 374 2.59 7.83 -5.71
N ASN A 375 3.62 7.80 -4.87
CA ASN A 375 3.52 8.17 -3.45
C ASN A 375 3.04 9.60 -3.24
N LEU A 376 3.36 10.53 -4.15
CA LEU A 376 2.82 11.90 -4.12
C LEU A 376 1.30 11.94 -4.30
N GLY A 377 0.71 10.90 -4.91
CA GLY A 377 -0.74 10.74 -5.00
C GLY A 377 -1.41 10.56 -3.64
N GLY A 378 -0.71 9.91 -2.70
CA GLY A 378 -1.17 9.76 -1.31
C GLY A 378 -1.26 11.10 -0.56
N PHE A 379 -0.45 12.09 -0.93
CA PHE A 379 -0.58 13.47 -0.46
C PHE A 379 -1.72 14.22 -1.17
N THR A 380 -1.77 14.11 -2.49
CA THR A 380 -2.66 14.90 -3.34
C THR A 380 -4.13 14.49 -3.17
N GLY A 381 -4.42 13.19 -3.10
CA GLY A 381 -5.80 12.70 -3.04
C GLY A 381 -6.59 13.22 -1.83
N PRO A 382 -6.11 13.00 -0.59
CA PRO A 382 -6.78 13.55 0.60
C PRO A 382 -6.84 15.07 0.62
N SER A 383 -5.80 15.75 0.10
CA SER A 383 -5.79 17.23 -0.01
C SER A 383 -6.90 17.75 -0.94
N ILE A 384 -7.11 17.09 -2.09
CA ILE A 384 -8.22 17.41 -3.02
C ILE A 384 -9.57 17.23 -2.31
N MET A 385 -9.79 16.10 -1.66
CA MET A 385 -11.05 15.82 -0.98
C MET A 385 -11.36 16.81 0.13
N GLY A 386 -10.37 17.14 0.96
CA GLY A 386 -10.52 18.13 2.03
C GLY A 386 -10.80 19.52 1.50
N PHE A 387 -10.04 19.97 0.49
CA PHE A 387 -10.18 21.28 -0.11
C PHE A 387 -11.58 21.53 -0.70
N PHE A 388 -12.11 20.58 -1.48
CA PHE A 388 -13.43 20.73 -2.05
C PHE A 388 -14.53 20.62 -0.99
N ARG A 389 -14.38 19.74 0.02
CA ARG A 389 -15.33 19.63 1.13
C ARG A 389 -15.53 20.97 1.87
N ASP A 390 -14.46 21.71 2.14
CA ASP A 390 -14.56 23.01 2.82
C ASP A 390 -15.15 24.09 1.92
N ARG A 391 -14.94 24.00 0.60
CA ARG A 391 -15.46 25.00 -0.36
C ARG A 391 -16.91 24.78 -0.79
N THR A 392 -17.33 23.54 -0.95
CA THR A 392 -18.65 23.20 -1.50
C THR A 392 -19.65 22.74 -0.43
N GLY A 393 -19.14 22.41 0.77
CA GLY A 393 -19.97 21.90 1.85
C GLY A 393 -20.28 20.39 1.76
N ASP A 394 -19.85 19.72 0.67
CA ASP A 394 -20.06 18.28 0.45
C ASP A 394 -18.83 17.62 -0.21
N PHE A 395 -18.91 16.32 -0.49
CA PHE A 395 -17.83 15.55 -1.13
C PHE A 395 -18.01 15.38 -2.65
N VAL A 396 -19.07 15.93 -3.25
CA VAL A 396 -19.45 15.67 -4.65
C VAL A 396 -18.33 16.10 -5.61
N VAL A 397 -17.89 17.34 -5.52
CA VAL A 397 -16.86 17.87 -6.42
C VAL A 397 -15.54 17.16 -6.23
N GLY A 398 -15.15 16.87 -4.98
CA GLY A 398 -13.93 16.10 -4.67
C GLY A 398 -13.94 14.73 -5.34
N LEU A 399 -15.03 13.97 -5.21
CA LEU A 399 -15.18 12.64 -5.82
C LEU A 399 -15.17 12.70 -7.36
N LEU A 400 -15.81 13.72 -7.97
CA LEU A 400 -15.79 13.91 -9.42
C LEU A 400 -14.39 14.26 -9.94
N VAL A 401 -13.64 15.06 -9.20
CA VAL A 401 -12.23 15.37 -9.53
C VAL A 401 -11.38 14.10 -9.45
N LEU A 402 -11.53 13.28 -8.39
CA LEU A 402 -10.84 12.00 -8.29
C LEU A 402 -11.20 11.06 -9.45
N ALA A 403 -12.48 11.00 -9.84
CA ALA A 403 -12.94 10.23 -10.99
C ALA A 403 -12.27 10.69 -12.29
N GLY A 404 -12.21 11.99 -12.53
CA GLY A 404 -11.56 12.59 -13.70
C GLY A 404 -10.05 12.31 -13.74
N VAL A 405 -9.35 12.49 -12.61
CA VAL A 405 -7.92 12.19 -12.48
C VAL A 405 -7.66 10.70 -12.77
N ASN A 406 -8.50 9.81 -12.25
CA ASN A 406 -8.36 8.39 -12.49
C ASN A 406 -8.64 8.00 -13.96
N LEU A 407 -9.56 8.68 -14.67
CA LEU A 407 -9.75 8.51 -16.12
C LEU A 407 -8.52 8.92 -16.93
N VAL A 408 -7.77 9.94 -16.48
CA VAL A 408 -6.50 10.30 -17.11
C VAL A 408 -5.51 9.15 -17.03
N ALA A 409 -5.47 8.40 -15.92
CA ALA A 409 -4.66 7.19 -15.82
C ALA A 409 -5.04 6.15 -16.88
N ALA A 410 -6.34 5.91 -17.08
CA ALA A 410 -6.83 4.99 -18.12
C ALA A 410 -6.36 5.43 -19.52
N GLY A 411 -6.48 6.72 -19.84
CA GLY A 411 -6.00 7.30 -21.11
C GLY A 411 -4.49 7.10 -21.31
N ILE A 412 -3.69 7.39 -20.28
CA ILE A 412 -2.24 7.20 -20.34
C ILE A 412 -1.91 5.71 -20.56
N VAL A 413 -2.54 4.78 -19.85
CA VAL A 413 -2.31 3.34 -20.01
C VAL A 413 -2.68 2.87 -21.42
N VAL A 414 -3.75 3.39 -22.00
CA VAL A 414 -4.12 3.12 -23.40
C VAL A 414 -3.05 3.61 -24.37
N LEU A 415 -2.45 4.75 -24.13
CA LEU A 415 -1.44 5.33 -25.03
C LEU A 415 -0.07 4.64 -24.92
N VAL A 416 0.36 4.30 -23.72
CA VAL A 416 1.74 3.87 -23.42
C VAL A 416 1.88 2.37 -23.25
N GLY A 417 0.81 1.70 -22.78
CA GLY A 417 0.80 0.26 -22.54
C GLY A 417 0.79 -0.50 -23.87
N ARG A 418 1.93 -1.11 -24.23
CA ARG A 418 2.01 -2.00 -25.38
C ARG A 418 1.89 -3.44 -24.91
N GLU A 419 1.16 -4.26 -25.65
CA GLU A 419 1.20 -5.71 -25.45
C GLU A 419 2.56 -6.24 -25.96
N PRO A 420 3.17 -7.22 -25.26
CA PRO A 420 4.34 -7.92 -25.79
C PRO A 420 3.98 -8.56 -27.12
N THR A 421 4.81 -8.35 -28.15
CA THR A 421 4.61 -9.01 -29.44
C THR A 421 4.79 -10.53 -29.30
N THR A 422 3.99 -11.30 -30.03
CA THR A 422 3.90 -12.78 -29.99
C THR A 422 5.25 -13.54 -30.04
N PRO A 423 6.31 -13.06 -30.70
CA PRO A 423 7.63 -13.72 -30.70
C PRO A 423 8.28 -13.80 -29.31
N ASP A 424 8.13 -12.75 -28.49
CA ASP A 424 8.69 -12.71 -27.12
C ASP A 424 7.99 -13.68 -26.16
N LEU A 425 6.76 -14.09 -26.46
CA LEU A 425 5.98 -15.02 -25.63
C LEU A 425 6.38 -16.48 -25.86
N HIS A 426 6.76 -16.83 -27.09
CA HIS A 426 7.24 -18.19 -27.41
C HIS A 426 8.64 -18.46 -26.86
N GLU A 427 9.55 -17.49 -26.90
CA GLU A 427 10.86 -17.63 -26.26
C GLU A 427 10.75 -17.76 -24.73
N ARG A 428 9.83 -17.03 -24.12
CA ARG A 428 9.61 -17.11 -22.66
C ARG A 428 8.96 -18.43 -22.21
N ALA A 429 8.14 -19.05 -23.05
CA ALA A 429 7.50 -20.34 -22.76
C ALA A 429 8.47 -21.53 -22.89
N MET A 430 9.56 -21.39 -23.66
CA MET A 430 10.58 -22.44 -23.80
C MET A 430 11.63 -22.42 -22.68
N HIS A 431 11.64 -21.39 -21.82
CA HIS A 431 12.58 -21.23 -20.69
C HIS A 431 11.91 -21.34 -19.30
N VAL A 432 10.67 -21.83 -19.20
CA VAL A 432 9.91 -22.15 -18.00
C VAL A 432 9.67 -23.65 -17.90
#